data_6e03f0b2d3300bb6c5554ae449cf0ebb
#
_entry.id   6e03f0b2d3300bb6c5554ae449cf0ebb
#
_cell.length_a   1.000
_cell.length_b   1.000
_cell.length_c   1.000
_cell.angle_alpha   90.00
_cell.angle_beta   90.00
_cell.angle_gamma   90.00
#
_symmetry.space_group_name_H-M   'P 1'
#
loop_
_entity.id
_entity.type
_entity.pdbx_description
1 polymer ?
#
loop_
_entity_poly.entity_id
_entity_poly.type
_entity_poly.pdbx_seq_one_letter_code
_entity_poly.pdbx_strand_id
1 'polypeptide(L)'
;MNSAHAQSAANLSDSRGTKLGSAILRGILNVFGPAAACFLVKFIALVYALTDKQAEQRALPYLNRRFPEARGLRMKRHVWRLFTAQGEALIMALALANGQAKVRERNPEVFAPFRDAPGGLVFLCSHFGAWQAAMHCVNAGNRQVAFVAKPDRNADVDKSQAFNNGGEAAPMRIIDTAGAFGGLLEAFEVLDAGGAVGLMGDRCLETDSVPVRFLNETAHFPAAAFFLAAKARVPVVPFFLTRGKSYRELQLDFGPVIQPERPARGGIRFQADVQVYADALGRMAMEHPYDCFLFEDAWEDRA
;
A
#
# COMPACT_ATOMS: atom_id res chain seq x y z
N MET A 1 25.31 -8.17 14.43
CA MET A 1 23.87 -8.47 14.48
C MET A 1 23.07 -7.92 13.28
N ASN A 2 23.68 -7.14 12.37
CA ASN A 2 22.96 -6.47 11.25
C ASN A 2 22.63 -7.32 10.01
N SER A 3 23.23 -8.49 9.82
CA SER A 3 23.00 -9.31 8.62
C SER A 3 21.70 -10.11 8.62
N ALA A 4 21.22 -10.49 9.79
CA ALA A 4 19.97 -11.28 9.92
C ALA A 4 18.71 -10.40 9.71
N HIS A 5 18.74 -9.14 10.15
CA HIS A 5 17.62 -8.19 9.91
C HIS A 5 17.54 -7.76 8.45
N ALA A 6 18.68 -7.51 7.78
CA ALA A 6 18.71 -7.19 6.36
C ALA A 6 18.21 -8.37 5.47
N GLN A 7 18.55 -9.61 5.83
CA GLN A 7 18.03 -10.81 5.19
C GLN A 7 16.53 -11.04 5.46
N SER A 8 16.03 -10.69 6.66
CA SER A 8 14.61 -10.75 6.98
C SER A 8 13.79 -9.77 6.13
N ALA A 9 14.25 -8.52 6.02
CA ALA A 9 13.58 -7.50 5.18
C ALA A 9 13.63 -7.85 3.68
N ALA A 10 14.72 -8.47 3.19
CA ALA A 10 14.83 -8.92 1.81
C ALA A 10 13.82 -10.02 1.45
N ASN A 11 13.49 -10.90 2.39
CA ASN A 11 12.52 -11.99 2.20
C ASN A 11 11.05 -11.54 2.31
N LEU A 12 10.78 -10.31 2.76
CA LEU A 12 9.43 -9.78 2.94
C LEU A 12 8.78 -9.35 1.62
N SER A 13 9.57 -8.99 0.62
CA SER A 13 9.06 -8.51 -0.68
C SER A 13 8.78 -9.64 -1.68
N ASP A 14 9.28 -10.86 -1.43
CA ASP A 14 9.12 -11.96 -2.37
C ASP A 14 7.74 -12.61 -2.23
N SER A 15 6.95 -12.58 -3.30
CA SER A 15 5.64 -13.22 -3.32
C SER A 15 5.78 -14.74 -3.25
N ARG A 16 4.98 -15.38 -2.39
CA ARG A 16 4.97 -16.83 -2.19
C ARG A 16 4.14 -17.59 -3.23
N GLY A 17 3.67 -16.92 -4.27
CA GLY A 17 2.90 -17.53 -5.35
C GLY A 17 3.77 -18.38 -6.29
N THR A 18 3.26 -19.52 -6.73
CA THR A 18 3.87 -20.32 -7.80
C THR A 18 3.35 -19.90 -9.17
N LYS A 19 4.14 -20.06 -10.25
CA LYS A 19 3.70 -19.81 -11.64
C LYS A 19 2.39 -20.52 -11.96
N LEU A 20 2.27 -21.78 -11.54
CA LEU A 20 1.08 -22.59 -11.76
C LEU A 20 -0.14 -22.03 -11.04
N GLY A 21 0.00 -21.67 -9.74
CA GLY A 21 -1.08 -21.08 -8.97
C GLY A 21 -1.56 -19.75 -9.54
N SER A 22 -0.64 -18.89 -9.97
CA SER A 22 -0.95 -17.62 -10.63
C SER A 22 -1.64 -17.84 -11.99
N ALA A 23 -1.21 -18.82 -12.78
CA ALA A 23 -1.83 -19.16 -14.06
C ALA A 23 -3.26 -19.69 -13.87
N ILE A 24 -3.51 -20.55 -12.88
CA ILE A 24 -4.84 -21.06 -12.53
C ILE A 24 -5.77 -19.91 -12.12
N LEU A 25 -5.32 -19.04 -11.22
CA LEU A 25 -6.12 -17.90 -10.76
C LEU A 25 -6.46 -16.95 -11.91
N ARG A 26 -5.51 -16.63 -12.79
CA ARG A 26 -5.76 -15.83 -14.01
C ARG A 26 -6.74 -16.53 -14.95
N GLY A 27 -6.60 -17.85 -15.16
CA GLY A 27 -7.53 -18.62 -15.98
C GLY A 27 -8.96 -18.55 -15.45
N ILE A 28 -9.15 -18.75 -14.14
CA ILE A 28 -10.45 -18.64 -13.48
C ILE A 28 -11.00 -17.21 -13.57
N LEU A 29 -10.15 -16.19 -13.32
CA LEU A 29 -10.52 -14.79 -13.43
C LEU A 29 -11.02 -14.46 -14.84
N ASN A 30 -10.32 -14.93 -15.88
CA ASN A 30 -10.66 -14.62 -17.27
C ASN A 30 -11.94 -15.34 -17.74
N VAL A 31 -12.18 -16.60 -17.31
CA VAL A 31 -13.31 -17.42 -17.76
C VAL A 31 -14.55 -17.20 -16.91
N PHE A 32 -14.41 -17.17 -15.60
CA PHE A 32 -15.52 -17.13 -14.63
C PHE A 32 -15.68 -15.79 -13.91
N GLY A 33 -14.74 -14.87 -14.12
CA GLY A 33 -14.74 -13.54 -13.54
C GLY A 33 -14.22 -13.45 -12.10
N PRO A 34 -14.17 -12.22 -11.55
CA PRO A 34 -13.52 -11.96 -10.28
C PRO A 34 -14.19 -12.63 -9.06
N ALA A 35 -15.50 -12.82 -9.07
CA ALA A 35 -16.19 -13.48 -7.97
C ALA A 35 -15.76 -14.94 -7.79
N ALA A 36 -15.59 -15.69 -8.88
CA ALA A 36 -15.14 -17.09 -8.85
C ALA A 36 -13.69 -17.19 -8.40
N ALA A 37 -12.81 -16.29 -8.89
CA ALA A 37 -11.41 -16.24 -8.45
C ALA A 37 -11.31 -15.91 -6.96
N CYS A 38 -12.07 -14.93 -6.45
CA CYS A 38 -12.13 -14.60 -5.04
C CYS A 38 -12.71 -15.74 -4.17
N PHE A 39 -13.65 -16.51 -4.70
CA PHE A 39 -14.16 -17.70 -4.01
C PHE A 39 -13.04 -18.74 -3.80
N LEU A 40 -12.24 -19.02 -4.83
CA LEU A 40 -11.10 -19.95 -4.70
C LEU A 40 -10.05 -19.42 -3.71
N VAL A 41 -9.77 -18.12 -3.71
CA VAL A 41 -8.84 -17.48 -2.78
C VAL A 41 -9.19 -17.76 -1.32
N LYS A 42 -10.47 -17.86 -0.95
CA LYS A 42 -10.91 -18.18 0.43
C LYS A 42 -10.37 -19.52 0.92
N PHE A 43 -10.34 -20.53 0.05
CA PHE A 43 -9.80 -21.85 0.38
C PHE A 43 -8.27 -21.81 0.45
N ILE A 44 -7.62 -21.12 -0.49
CA ILE A 44 -6.17 -20.96 -0.46
C ILE A 44 -5.75 -20.25 0.82
N ALA A 45 -6.41 -19.15 1.17
CA ALA A 45 -6.17 -18.39 2.40
C ALA A 45 -6.42 -19.23 3.67
N LEU A 46 -7.40 -20.13 3.65
CA LEU A 46 -7.64 -21.06 4.78
C LEU A 46 -6.46 -22.00 4.97
N VAL A 47 -5.95 -22.59 3.89
CA VAL A 47 -4.76 -23.47 3.97
C VAL A 47 -3.57 -22.70 4.54
N TYR A 48 -3.28 -21.49 4.03
CA TYR A 48 -2.19 -20.65 4.57
C TYR A 48 -2.41 -20.32 6.06
N ALA A 49 -3.61 -19.93 6.47
CA ALA A 49 -3.93 -19.61 7.86
C ALA A 49 -3.76 -20.79 8.82
N LEU A 50 -3.87 -22.03 8.31
CA LEU A 50 -3.71 -23.26 9.11
C LEU A 50 -2.26 -23.78 9.10
N THR A 51 -1.50 -23.55 8.03
CA THR A 51 -0.19 -24.19 7.81
C THR A 51 0.99 -23.24 7.96
N ASP A 52 0.83 -21.95 7.59
CA ASP A 52 1.92 -20.96 7.61
C ASP A 52 1.96 -20.19 8.93
N LYS A 53 2.62 -20.78 9.94
CA LYS A 53 2.80 -20.14 11.26
C LYS A 53 3.59 -18.83 11.19
N GLN A 54 4.53 -18.71 10.24
CA GLN A 54 5.33 -17.49 10.11
C GLN A 54 4.48 -16.32 9.60
N ALA A 55 3.63 -16.56 8.59
CA ALA A 55 2.70 -15.55 8.10
C ALA A 55 1.69 -15.16 9.17
N GLU A 56 1.19 -16.14 9.94
CA GLU A 56 0.33 -15.87 11.09
C GLU A 56 1.01 -14.95 12.10
N GLN A 57 2.23 -15.26 12.55
CA GLN A 57 2.97 -14.46 13.53
C GLN A 57 3.16 -13.02 13.05
N ARG A 58 3.41 -12.79 11.77
CA ARG A 58 3.54 -11.45 11.18
C ARG A 58 2.22 -10.66 11.15
N ALA A 59 1.08 -11.35 11.08
CA ALA A 59 -0.23 -10.71 11.10
C ALA A 59 -0.70 -10.32 12.52
N LEU A 60 -0.20 -11.01 13.55
CA LEU A 60 -0.65 -10.84 14.92
C LEU A 60 -0.41 -9.44 15.52
N PRO A 61 0.71 -8.72 15.26
CA PRO A 61 0.89 -7.37 15.79
C PRO A 61 -0.27 -6.43 15.45
N TYR A 62 -0.69 -6.42 14.20
CA TYR A 62 -1.86 -5.66 13.76
C TYR A 62 -3.18 -6.22 14.31
N LEU A 63 -3.42 -7.52 14.18
CA LEU A 63 -4.69 -8.14 14.57
C LEU A 63 -4.97 -8.07 16.07
N ASN A 64 -3.94 -8.18 16.92
CA ASN A 64 -4.07 -8.05 18.37
C ASN A 64 -4.53 -6.64 18.78
N ARG A 65 -4.05 -5.61 18.08
CA ARG A 65 -4.44 -4.21 18.34
C ARG A 65 -5.81 -3.89 17.78
N ARG A 66 -6.12 -4.46 16.62
CA ARG A 66 -7.42 -4.25 15.98
C ARG A 66 -8.54 -5.03 16.65
N PHE A 67 -8.24 -6.21 17.21
CA PHE A 67 -9.20 -7.10 17.87
C PHE A 67 -8.67 -7.58 19.23
N PRO A 68 -8.52 -6.68 20.21
CA PRO A 68 -7.83 -6.99 21.47
C PRO A 68 -8.50 -8.10 22.29
N GLU A 69 -9.80 -8.33 22.09
CA GLU A 69 -10.56 -9.36 22.79
C GLU A 69 -10.49 -10.74 22.11
N ALA A 70 -9.93 -10.83 20.89
CA ALA A 70 -9.90 -12.09 20.16
C ALA A 70 -8.78 -13.01 20.69
N ARG A 71 -9.11 -14.29 20.94
CA ARG A 71 -8.16 -15.32 21.36
C ARG A 71 -8.48 -16.65 20.67
N GLY A 72 -7.51 -17.55 20.60
CA GLY A 72 -7.69 -18.91 20.08
C GLY A 72 -8.33 -18.97 18.69
N LEU A 73 -9.42 -19.72 18.55
CA LEU A 73 -10.10 -19.90 17.26
C LEU A 73 -10.68 -18.59 16.68
N ARG A 74 -11.05 -17.62 17.53
CA ARG A 74 -11.51 -16.31 17.06
C ARG A 74 -10.35 -15.56 16.37
N MET A 75 -9.15 -15.57 16.95
CA MET A 75 -7.98 -14.97 16.34
C MET A 75 -7.61 -15.69 15.03
N LYS A 76 -7.64 -17.02 14.98
CA LYS A 76 -7.43 -17.79 13.74
C LYS A 76 -8.41 -17.40 12.63
N ARG A 77 -9.66 -17.12 12.96
CA ARG A 77 -10.66 -16.62 12.00
C ARG A 77 -10.28 -15.22 11.48
N HIS A 78 -9.73 -14.34 12.34
CA HIS A 78 -9.26 -13.01 11.89
C HIS A 78 -8.05 -13.15 10.96
N VAL A 79 -7.09 -14.03 11.26
CA VAL A 79 -5.95 -14.33 10.37
C VAL A 79 -6.44 -14.81 9.00
N TRP A 80 -7.33 -15.78 8.97
CA TRP A 80 -7.93 -16.27 7.72
C TRP A 80 -8.62 -15.17 6.92
N ARG A 81 -9.39 -14.29 7.58
CA ARG A 81 -10.07 -13.17 6.91
C ARG A 81 -9.08 -12.15 6.36
N LEU A 82 -7.99 -11.86 7.07
CA LEU A 82 -6.94 -10.97 6.61
C LEU A 82 -6.24 -11.54 5.36
N PHE A 83 -5.87 -12.82 5.38
CA PHE A 83 -5.25 -13.47 4.21
C PHE A 83 -6.22 -13.59 3.03
N THR A 84 -7.50 -13.82 3.30
CA THR A 84 -8.55 -13.81 2.28
C THR A 84 -8.63 -12.43 1.63
N ALA A 85 -8.71 -11.36 2.41
CA ALA A 85 -8.80 -10.00 1.91
C ALA A 85 -7.55 -9.60 1.09
N GLN A 86 -6.35 -10.01 1.51
CA GLN A 86 -5.12 -9.79 0.75
C GLN A 86 -5.16 -10.46 -0.62
N GLY A 87 -5.60 -11.72 -0.67
CA GLY A 87 -5.75 -12.43 -1.94
C GLY A 87 -6.87 -11.86 -2.81
N GLU A 88 -8.01 -11.47 -2.22
CA GLU A 88 -9.09 -10.78 -2.93
C GLU A 88 -8.61 -9.43 -3.49
N ALA A 89 -7.81 -8.66 -2.75
CA ALA A 89 -7.25 -7.39 -3.20
C ALA A 89 -6.37 -7.58 -4.46
N LEU A 90 -5.54 -8.63 -4.50
CA LEU A 90 -4.75 -8.98 -5.68
C LEU A 90 -5.64 -9.34 -6.88
N ILE A 91 -6.69 -10.17 -6.68
CA ILE A 91 -7.63 -10.52 -7.75
C ILE A 91 -8.36 -9.27 -8.25
N MET A 92 -8.75 -8.36 -7.36
CA MET A 92 -9.42 -7.12 -7.77
C MET A 92 -8.49 -6.18 -8.55
N ALA A 93 -7.20 -6.12 -8.20
CA ALA A 93 -6.20 -5.38 -8.98
C ALA A 93 -6.05 -5.97 -10.40
N LEU A 94 -5.99 -7.30 -10.53
CA LEU A 94 -5.96 -7.97 -11.83
C LEU A 94 -7.27 -7.81 -12.60
N ALA A 95 -8.43 -7.88 -11.94
CA ALA A 95 -9.72 -7.66 -12.56
C ALA A 95 -9.86 -6.24 -13.13
N LEU A 96 -9.32 -5.26 -12.41
CA LEU A 96 -9.27 -3.89 -12.89
C LEU A 96 -8.39 -3.75 -14.14
N ALA A 97 -7.17 -4.31 -14.09
CA ALA A 97 -6.24 -4.31 -15.22
C ALA A 97 -6.84 -4.99 -16.47
N ASN A 98 -7.69 -6.01 -16.28
CA ASN A 98 -8.40 -6.72 -17.36
C ASN A 98 -9.72 -6.05 -17.79
N GLY A 99 -10.07 -4.86 -17.28
CA GLY A 99 -11.33 -4.18 -17.58
C GLY A 99 -12.58 -4.86 -16.99
N GLN A 100 -12.41 -5.83 -16.08
CA GLN A 100 -13.51 -6.57 -15.44
C GLN A 100 -14.04 -5.90 -14.15
N ALA A 101 -13.34 -4.87 -13.68
CA ALA A 101 -13.73 -4.05 -12.53
C ALA A 101 -13.62 -2.56 -12.89
N LYS A 102 -14.32 -1.71 -12.13
CA LYS A 102 -14.30 -0.25 -12.27
C LYS A 102 -13.98 0.39 -10.94
N VAL A 103 -13.37 1.58 -10.99
CA VAL A 103 -13.09 2.40 -9.82
C VAL A 103 -14.13 3.50 -9.69
N ARG A 104 -14.59 3.74 -8.46
CA ARG A 104 -15.44 4.85 -8.07
C ARG A 104 -14.74 5.66 -6.99
N GLU A 105 -14.52 6.93 -7.25
CA GLU A 105 -14.06 7.89 -6.21
C GLU A 105 -15.21 8.14 -5.23
N ARG A 106 -14.93 8.03 -3.92
CA ARG A 106 -15.94 8.28 -2.86
C ARG A 106 -16.01 9.74 -2.43
N ASN A 107 -14.86 10.42 -2.43
CA ASN A 107 -14.72 11.81 -1.98
C ASN A 107 -13.84 12.61 -2.96
N PRO A 108 -14.24 12.71 -4.24
CA PRO A 108 -13.45 13.38 -5.28
C PRO A 108 -13.14 14.84 -4.97
N GLU A 109 -13.98 15.51 -4.17
CA GLU A 109 -13.82 16.90 -3.74
C GLU A 109 -12.54 17.16 -2.95
N VAL A 110 -12.00 16.15 -2.28
CA VAL A 110 -10.74 16.26 -1.51
C VAL A 110 -9.55 16.47 -2.44
N PHE A 111 -9.52 15.75 -3.56
CA PHE A 111 -8.41 15.78 -4.50
C PHE A 111 -8.66 16.72 -5.70
N ALA A 112 -9.90 17.02 -6.05
CA ALA A 112 -10.24 17.83 -7.22
C ALA A 112 -9.46 19.16 -7.32
N PRO A 113 -9.23 19.93 -6.25
CA PRO A 113 -8.45 21.18 -6.32
C PRO A 113 -6.99 20.98 -6.74
N PHE A 114 -6.43 19.80 -6.57
CA PHE A 114 -5.03 19.45 -6.83
C PHE A 114 -4.85 18.69 -8.13
N ARG A 115 -5.91 18.13 -8.71
CA ARG A 115 -5.87 17.31 -9.93
C ARG A 115 -5.22 18.04 -11.09
N ASP A 116 -5.69 19.24 -11.37
CA ASP A 116 -5.24 20.05 -12.51
C ASP A 116 -4.42 21.28 -12.10
N ALA A 117 -4.11 21.41 -10.79
CA ALA A 117 -3.28 22.49 -10.28
C ALA A 117 -1.83 22.36 -10.82
N PRO A 118 -1.13 23.47 -11.09
CA PRO A 118 0.25 23.42 -11.52
C PRO A 118 1.17 22.87 -10.41
N GLY A 119 2.30 22.29 -10.81
CA GLY A 119 3.31 21.75 -9.91
C GLY A 119 3.16 20.26 -9.63
N GLY A 120 4.16 19.73 -8.93
CA GLY A 120 4.19 18.31 -8.56
C GLY A 120 3.27 17.97 -7.38
N LEU A 121 3.12 16.67 -7.12
CA LEU A 121 2.46 16.20 -5.91
C LEU A 121 2.97 14.80 -5.51
N VAL A 122 2.89 14.49 -4.22
CA VAL A 122 3.22 13.17 -3.68
C VAL A 122 1.92 12.42 -3.39
N PHE A 123 1.74 11.26 -4.00
CA PHE A 123 0.72 10.31 -3.61
C PHE A 123 1.25 9.37 -2.54
N LEU A 124 0.56 9.28 -1.40
CA LEU A 124 0.97 8.44 -0.29
C LEU A 124 0.00 7.28 -0.12
N CYS A 125 0.45 6.09 -0.47
CA CYS A 125 -0.31 4.86 -0.26
C CYS A 125 0.23 4.04 0.91
N SER A 126 -0.45 2.94 1.18
CA SER A 126 -0.09 1.94 2.18
C SER A 126 -0.37 0.55 1.62
N HIS A 127 0.15 -0.50 2.28
CA HIS A 127 -0.25 -1.87 1.98
C HIS A 127 -1.68 -2.11 2.46
N PHE A 128 -2.63 -1.41 1.83
CA PHE A 128 -4.03 -1.38 2.18
C PHE A 128 -4.92 -1.64 0.97
N GLY A 129 -5.85 -2.59 1.09
CA GLY A 129 -6.75 -2.93 0.00
C GLY A 129 -6.04 -3.33 -1.30
N ALA A 130 -6.55 -2.92 -2.44
CA ALA A 130 -5.98 -3.22 -3.76
C ALA A 130 -4.84 -2.25 -4.14
N TRP A 131 -3.91 -2.00 -3.22
CA TRP A 131 -2.83 -1.02 -3.37
C TRP A 131 -1.98 -1.22 -4.63
N GLN A 132 -1.85 -2.47 -5.14
CA GLN A 132 -1.11 -2.76 -6.37
C GLN A 132 -1.70 -2.05 -7.60
N ALA A 133 -3.00 -1.80 -7.59
CA ALA A 133 -3.67 -1.07 -8.66
C ALA A 133 -3.89 0.41 -8.33
N ALA A 134 -3.66 0.82 -7.09
CA ALA A 134 -4.07 2.12 -6.58
C ALA A 134 -3.49 3.30 -7.39
N MET A 135 -2.20 3.26 -7.74
CA MET A 135 -1.57 4.32 -8.53
C MET A 135 -2.12 4.45 -9.96
N HIS A 136 -2.62 3.35 -10.54
CA HIS A 136 -3.27 3.39 -11.87
C HIS A 136 -4.70 3.96 -11.82
N CYS A 137 -5.28 4.04 -10.62
CA CYS A 137 -6.64 4.51 -10.42
C CYS A 137 -6.72 6.01 -10.21
N VAL A 138 -5.60 6.64 -9.83
CA VAL A 138 -5.57 8.06 -9.55
C VAL A 138 -5.36 8.84 -10.85
N ASN A 139 -6.36 9.63 -11.21
CA ASN A 139 -6.22 10.57 -12.32
C ASN A 139 -5.40 11.78 -11.86
N ALA A 140 -4.11 11.78 -12.16
CA ALA A 140 -3.18 12.84 -11.82
C ALA A 140 -3.18 14.03 -12.81
N GLY A 141 -4.20 14.16 -13.64
CA GLY A 141 -4.23 15.16 -14.72
C GLY A 141 -3.18 14.84 -15.80
N ASN A 142 -2.50 15.88 -16.28
CA ASN A 142 -1.46 15.75 -17.31
C ASN A 142 -0.06 15.45 -16.74
N ARG A 143 0.06 15.08 -15.45
CA ARG A 143 1.35 14.84 -14.81
C ARG A 143 1.95 13.50 -15.24
N GLN A 144 3.27 13.51 -15.42
CA GLN A 144 4.02 12.26 -15.46
C GLN A 144 3.96 11.59 -14.07
N VAL A 145 3.60 10.32 -14.01
CA VAL A 145 3.49 9.57 -12.76
C VAL A 145 4.66 8.61 -12.61
N ALA A 146 5.33 8.68 -11.47
CA ALA A 146 6.37 7.73 -11.07
C ALA A 146 6.02 7.08 -9.72
N PHE A 147 6.47 5.86 -9.49
CA PHE A 147 6.27 5.14 -8.22
C PHE A 147 7.60 4.63 -7.68
N VAL A 148 7.92 4.99 -6.44
CA VAL A 148 9.13 4.52 -5.75
C VAL A 148 8.84 3.14 -5.16
N ALA A 149 9.48 2.12 -5.69
CA ALA A 149 9.30 0.74 -5.27
C ALA A 149 10.58 -0.08 -5.44
N LYS A 150 10.71 -1.10 -4.60
CA LYS A 150 11.74 -2.13 -4.81
C LYS A 150 11.24 -3.06 -5.93
N PRO A 151 12.03 -3.26 -7.00
CA PRO A 151 11.69 -4.24 -8.03
C PRO A 151 11.53 -5.63 -7.41
N ASP A 152 10.46 -6.33 -7.78
CA ASP A 152 10.25 -7.71 -7.32
C ASP A 152 11.23 -8.64 -8.01
N ARG A 153 11.99 -9.41 -7.23
CA ARG A 153 12.94 -10.41 -7.74
C ARG A 153 12.27 -11.73 -8.13
N ASN A 154 11.02 -11.95 -7.70
CA ASN A 154 10.28 -13.14 -8.06
C ASN A 154 9.57 -12.94 -9.41
N ALA A 155 10.26 -13.29 -10.50
CA ALA A 155 9.72 -13.31 -11.86
C ALA A 155 8.51 -14.28 -12.03
N ASP A 156 8.22 -15.13 -11.05
CA ASP A 156 7.14 -16.11 -11.11
C ASP A 156 5.77 -15.48 -10.91
N VAL A 157 5.70 -14.33 -10.26
CA VAL A 157 4.50 -13.51 -10.14
C VAL A 157 4.76 -12.22 -10.88
N ASP A 158 4.31 -12.17 -12.12
CA ASP A 158 4.44 -10.98 -12.95
C ASP A 158 3.56 -9.83 -12.40
N LYS A 159 4.07 -9.21 -11.33
CA LYS A 159 3.46 -8.03 -10.72
C LYS A 159 3.60 -6.82 -11.64
N SER A 160 4.58 -6.83 -12.55
CA SER A 160 4.76 -5.75 -13.52
C SER A 160 3.55 -5.59 -14.42
N GLN A 161 2.81 -6.68 -14.70
CA GLN A 161 1.58 -6.59 -15.47
C GLN A 161 0.44 -5.90 -14.70
N ALA A 162 0.36 -6.03 -13.38
CA ALA A 162 -0.59 -5.23 -12.60
C ALA A 162 -0.23 -3.73 -12.60
N PHE A 163 1.07 -3.42 -12.80
CA PHE A 163 1.56 -2.04 -12.92
C PHE A 163 1.56 -1.52 -14.37
N ASN A 164 1.60 -2.38 -15.39
CA ASN A 164 1.76 -1.97 -16.81
C ASN A 164 0.46 -2.03 -17.64
N ASN A 165 -0.61 -2.66 -17.18
CA ASN A 165 -1.81 -2.91 -17.97
C ASN A 165 -2.96 -1.92 -17.71
N GLY A 166 -2.68 -0.71 -17.30
CA GLY A 166 -3.66 0.35 -17.09
C GLY A 166 -3.97 1.16 -18.33
N GLY A 167 -4.64 0.58 -19.36
CA GLY A 167 -5.27 1.33 -20.44
C GLY A 167 -4.36 2.25 -21.28
N GLU A 168 -4.91 3.27 -21.93
CA GLU A 168 -4.22 4.27 -22.76
C GLU A 168 -3.33 5.26 -21.98
N ALA A 169 -3.21 5.12 -20.65
CA ALA A 169 -2.34 5.95 -19.84
C ALA A 169 -0.86 5.62 -20.14
N ALA A 170 -0.02 6.65 -20.17
CA ALA A 170 1.43 6.49 -20.32
C ALA A 170 1.96 5.49 -19.26
N PRO A 171 2.94 4.62 -19.63
CA PRO A 171 3.46 3.64 -18.69
C PRO A 171 4.00 4.35 -17.44
N MET A 172 3.57 3.89 -16.26
CA MET A 172 4.04 4.44 -15.00
C MET A 172 5.53 4.12 -14.83
N ARG A 173 6.32 5.14 -14.57
CA ARG A 173 7.77 4.98 -14.32
C ARG A 173 7.98 4.40 -12.93
N ILE A 174 8.76 3.33 -12.83
CA ILE A 174 9.19 2.79 -11.54
C ILE A 174 10.57 3.37 -11.20
N ILE A 175 10.69 3.97 -10.04
CA ILE A 175 11.93 4.45 -9.44
C ILE A 175 12.41 3.37 -8.46
N ASP A 176 13.61 2.81 -8.72
CA ASP A 176 14.17 1.74 -7.89
C ASP A 176 14.71 2.29 -6.57
N THR A 177 14.26 1.71 -5.45
CA THR A 177 14.80 2.02 -4.11
C THR A 177 16.26 1.61 -3.93
N ALA A 178 16.85 0.80 -4.81
CA ALA A 178 18.29 0.53 -4.82
C ALA A 178 19.13 1.68 -5.41
N GLY A 179 18.49 2.68 -6.03
CA GLY A 179 19.13 3.88 -6.55
C GLY A 179 19.70 4.80 -5.47
N ALA A 180 20.33 5.91 -5.91
CA ALA A 180 20.92 6.88 -5.00
C ALA A 180 19.90 7.42 -3.99
N PHE A 181 20.25 7.36 -2.70
CA PHE A 181 19.38 7.74 -1.57
C PHE A 181 18.01 7.07 -1.62
N GLY A 182 17.93 5.77 -1.97
CA GLY A 182 16.67 5.06 -2.03
C GLY A 182 15.73 5.54 -3.15
N GLY A 183 16.26 6.09 -4.24
CA GLY A 183 15.49 6.66 -5.34
C GLY A 183 14.93 8.07 -5.08
N LEU A 184 15.19 8.67 -3.91
CA LEU A 184 14.64 9.99 -3.55
C LEU A 184 15.12 11.12 -4.45
N LEU A 185 16.36 11.03 -4.97
CA LEU A 185 16.89 12.06 -5.89
C LEU A 185 16.08 12.07 -7.20
N GLU A 186 15.86 10.91 -7.78
CA GLU A 186 15.09 10.76 -9.02
C GLU A 186 13.61 11.15 -8.81
N ALA A 187 13.04 10.79 -7.64
CA ALA A 187 11.70 11.22 -7.27
C ALA A 187 11.59 12.75 -7.15
N PHE A 188 12.61 13.40 -6.59
CA PHE A 188 12.65 14.86 -6.51
C PHE A 188 12.67 15.51 -7.90
N GLU A 189 13.45 14.97 -8.84
CA GLU A 189 13.50 15.48 -10.23
C GLU A 189 12.12 15.40 -10.90
N VAL A 190 11.36 14.31 -10.69
CA VAL A 190 9.99 14.17 -11.19
C VAL A 190 9.07 15.23 -10.60
N LEU A 191 9.16 15.50 -9.30
CA LEU A 191 8.33 16.51 -8.63
C LEU A 191 8.69 17.94 -9.06
N ASP A 192 9.98 18.24 -9.23
CA ASP A 192 10.48 19.54 -9.67
C ASP A 192 10.03 19.86 -11.10
N ALA A 193 9.93 18.83 -11.95
CA ALA A 193 9.35 18.92 -13.28
C ALA A 193 7.80 19.00 -13.30
N GLY A 194 7.14 19.07 -12.14
CA GLY A 194 5.69 19.14 -12.03
C GLY A 194 4.99 17.79 -12.11
N GLY A 195 5.71 16.67 -12.02
CA GLY A 195 5.16 15.31 -12.04
C GLY A 195 4.57 14.87 -10.70
N ALA A 196 4.02 13.67 -10.68
CA ALA A 196 3.48 13.04 -9.48
C ALA A 196 4.33 11.82 -9.07
N VAL A 197 4.62 11.70 -7.78
CA VAL A 197 5.40 10.58 -7.24
C VAL A 197 4.58 9.82 -6.20
N GLY A 198 4.43 8.51 -6.39
CA GLY A 198 3.82 7.61 -5.42
C GLY A 198 4.86 6.99 -4.49
N LEU A 199 4.58 6.97 -3.19
CA LEU A 199 5.37 6.30 -2.17
C LEU A 199 4.48 5.47 -1.24
N MET A 200 5.09 4.45 -0.60
CA MET A 200 4.47 3.71 0.51
C MET A 200 4.78 4.41 1.83
N GLY A 201 3.77 4.62 2.67
CA GLY A 201 3.88 5.38 3.92
C GLY A 201 3.72 4.56 5.20
N ASP A 202 3.63 3.23 5.10
CA ASP A 202 3.24 2.37 6.22
C ASP A 202 4.33 1.41 6.71
N ARG A 203 5.49 1.33 6.02
CA ARG A 203 6.61 0.47 6.41
C ARG A 203 7.91 1.25 6.46
N CYS A 204 8.61 1.14 7.57
CA CYS A 204 9.93 1.69 7.73
C CYS A 204 10.98 0.66 7.28
N LEU A 205 11.75 0.99 6.25
CA LEU A 205 12.84 0.13 5.79
C LEU A 205 14.14 0.36 6.57
N GLU A 206 14.31 1.54 7.20
CA GLU A 206 15.53 1.95 7.95
C GLU A 206 15.21 3.02 9.02
N THR A 207 16.25 3.66 9.56
CA THR A 207 16.28 4.52 10.73
C THR A 207 15.44 5.80 10.74
N ASP A 208 14.84 6.21 9.63
CA ASP A 208 14.07 7.45 9.52
C ASP A 208 12.57 7.26 9.85
N SER A 209 12.30 6.58 10.95
CA SER A 209 10.93 6.41 11.44
C SER A 209 10.53 7.52 12.41
N VAL A 210 9.26 7.87 12.37
CA VAL A 210 8.68 8.87 13.26
C VAL A 210 7.64 8.18 14.14
N PRO A 211 7.72 8.36 15.49
CA PRO A 211 6.74 7.82 16.41
C PRO A 211 5.42 8.60 16.26
N VAL A 212 4.34 7.87 16.04
CA VAL A 212 2.98 8.38 15.92
C VAL A 212 1.99 7.48 16.66
N ARG A 213 0.82 8.00 17.00
CA ARG A 213 -0.25 7.20 17.58
C ARG A 213 -1.01 6.49 16.48
N PHE A 214 -1.03 5.15 16.51
CA PHE A 214 -1.78 4.31 15.57
C PHE A 214 -2.42 3.13 16.32
N LEU A 215 -3.73 2.93 16.14
CA LEU A 215 -4.52 1.92 16.88
C LEU A 215 -4.31 1.96 18.40
N ASN A 216 -4.31 3.17 18.97
CA ASN A 216 -4.16 3.50 20.39
C ASN A 216 -2.77 3.25 21.01
N GLU A 217 -1.77 2.85 20.24
CA GLU A 217 -0.40 2.65 20.68
C GLU A 217 0.57 3.49 19.85
N THR A 218 1.80 3.65 20.31
CA THR A 218 2.88 4.30 19.54
C THR A 218 3.37 3.34 18.48
N ALA A 219 3.30 3.75 17.22
CA ALA A 219 3.84 3.06 16.08
C ALA A 219 4.87 3.92 15.36
N HIS A 220 5.72 3.32 14.53
CA HIS A 220 6.77 4.00 13.80
C HIS A 220 6.46 3.98 12.30
N PHE A 221 6.29 5.16 11.70
CA PHE A 221 6.01 5.33 10.28
C PHE A 221 7.11 6.14 9.58
N PRO A 222 7.37 5.91 8.27
CA PRO A 222 8.42 6.61 7.54
C PRO A 222 8.08 8.08 7.30
N ALA A 223 9.09 8.96 7.40
CA ALA A 223 8.95 10.38 7.11
C ALA A 223 9.39 10.76 5.67
N ALA A 224 9.93 9.82 4.89
CA ALA A 224 10.56 10.09 3.59
C ALA A 224 9.65 10.84 2.60
N ALA A 225 8.36 10.48 2.52
CA ALA A 225 7.39 11.15 1.64
C ALA A 225 7.19 12.63 2.03
N PHE A 226 7.14 12.92 3.31
CA PHE A 226 6.96 14.28 3.84
C PHE A 226 8.23 15.12 3.69
N PHE A 227 9.39 14.49 3.88
CA PHE A 227 10.67 15.14 3.60
C PHE A 227 10.79 15.53 2.12
N LEU A 228 10.47 14.61 1.22
CA LEU A 228 10.49 14.82 -0.22
C LEU A 228 9.53 15.95 -0.63
N ALA A 229 8.29 15.90 -0.14
CA ALA A 229 7.25 16.88 -0.41
C ALA A 229 7.62 18.29 0.10
N ALA A 230 8.12 18.41 1.33
CA ALA A 230 8.59 19.67 1.90
C ALA A 230 9.78 20.25 1.12
N LYS A 231 10.69 19.40 0.63
CA LYS A 231 11.83 19.81 -0.19
C LYS A 231 11.37 20.34 -1.55
N ALA A 232 10.43 19.64 -2.18
CA ALA A 232 9.84 20.02 -3.47
C ALA A 232 8.75 21.11 -3.35
N ARG A 233 8.29 21.43 -2.15
CA ARG A 233 7.18 22.37 -1.86
C ARG A 233 5.86 21.94 -2.52
N VAL A 234 5.55 20.65 -2.44
CA VAL A 234 4.36 20.03 -3.03
C VAL A 234 3.49 19.38 -1.97
N PRO A 235 2.18 19.20 -2.21
CA PRO A 235 1.30 18.49 -1.29
C PRO A 235 1.56 16.99 -1.26
N VAL A 236 1.20 16.37 -0.12
CA VAL A 236 1.07 14.92 0.04
C VAL A 236 -0.41 14.57 0.06
N VAL A 237 -0.82 13.63 -0.78
CA VAL A 237 -2.20 13.18 -0.91
C VAL A 237 -2.27 11.70 -0.52
N PRO A 238 -2.69 11.37 0.71
CA PRO A 238 -2.98 10.00 1.09
C PRO A 238 -4.17 9.47 0.31
N PHE A 239 -4.13 8.17 -0.09
CA PHE A 239 -5.26 7.54 -0.76
C PHE A 239 -5.29 6.03 -0.51
N PHE A 240 -6.49 5.46 -0.59
CA PHE A 240 -6.77 4.06 -0.28
C PHE A 240 -7.71 3.47 -1.33
N LEU A 241 -7.42 2.26 -1.79
CA LEU A 241 -8.25 1.57 -2.77
C LEU A 241 -8.84 0.30 -2.16
N THR A 242 -10.11 0.32 -1.83
CA THR A 242 -10.82 -0.80 -1.21
C THR A 242 -11.79 -1.47 -2.17
N ARG A 243 -12.24 -2.67 -1.82
CA ARG A 243 -13.32 -3.33 -2.54
C ARG A 243 -14.64 -2.65 -2.24
N GLY A 244 -15.44 -2.36 -3.28
CA GLY A 244 -16.79 -1.85 -3.17
C GLY A 244 -17.82 -2.93 -2.82
N LYS A 245 -19.08 -2.67 -3.18
CA LYS A 245 -20.21 -3.57 -2.89
C LYS A 245 -20.14 -4.90 -3.65
N SER A 246 -19.38 -4.97 -4.73
CA SER A 246 -19.24 -6.16 -5.57
C SER A 246 -17.78 -6.42 -5.93
N TYR A 247 -17.48 -7.62 -6.44
CA TYR A 247 -16.16 -7.97 -7.00
C TYR A 247 -15.89 -7.32 -8.38
N ARG A 248 -16.71 -6.35 -8.80
CA ARG A 248 -16.52 -5.56 -10.03
C ARG A 248 -16.37 -4.08 -9.75
N GLU A 249 -16.28 -3.72 -8.47
CA GLU A 249 -16.20 -2.32 -8.04
C GLU A 249 -15.09 -2.16 -7.01
N LEU A 250 -14.23 -1.18 -7.24
CA LEU A 250 -13.25 -0.67 -6.30
C LEU A 250 -13.64 0.75 -5.90
N GLN A 251 -13.38 1.10 -4.66
CA GLN A 251 -13.65 2.43 -4.12
C GLN A 251 -12.33 3.11 -3.79
N LEU A 252 -12.12 4.29 -4.36
CA LEU A 252 -10.96 5.13 -4.13
C LEU A 252 -11.35 6.22 -3.14
N ASP A 253 -10.68 6.22 -1.99
CA ASP A 253 -10.84 7.20 -0.93
C ASP A 253 -9.58 8.05 -0.81
N PHE A 254 -9.71 9.36 -0.79
CA PHE A 254 -8.61 10.27 -0.50
C PHE A 254 -8.62 10.63 0.99
N GLY A 255 -7.44 10.59 1.61
CA GLY A 255 -7.21 11.15 2.94
C GLY A 255 -7.05 12.66 2.90
N PRO A 256 -6.92 13.31 4.07
CA PRO A 256 -6.66 14.75 4.13
C PRO A 256 -5.38 15.10 3.37
N VAL A 257 -5.42 16.15 2.55
CA VAL A 257 -4.23 16.65 1.87
C VAL A 257 -3.32 17.32 2.89
N ILE A 258 -2.06 16.95 2.91
CA ILE A 258 -1.04 17.43 3.84
C ILE A 258 -0.08 18.35 3.09
N GLN A 259 0.22 19.51 3.67
CA GLN A 259 1.20 20.46 3.15
C GLN A 259 2.40 20.48 4.10
N PRO A 260 3.41 19.61 3.91
CA PRO A 260 4.53 19.54 4.83
C PRO A 260 5.39 20.80 4.72
N GLU A 261 5.58 21.46 5.85
CA GLU A 261 6.47 22.60 5.94
C GLU A 261 7.89 22.15 6.31
N ARG A 262 8.90 22.96 5.96
CA ARG A 262 10.25 22.71 6.43
C ARG A 262 10.26 22.78 7.96
N PRO A 263 10.70 21.72 8.65
CA PRO A 263 10.64 21.71 10.11
C PRO A 263 11.50 22.85 10.69
N ALA A 264 10.95 23.53 11.69
CA ALA A 264 11.71 24.45 12.52
C ALA A 264 12.85 23.69 13.24
N ARG A 265 13.87 24.43 13.71
CA ARG A 265 14.96 23.83 14.49
C ARG A 265 14.40 23.28 15.80
N GLY A 266 14.62 21.98 16.04
CA GLY A 266 14.17 21.26 17.25
C GLY A 266 12.90 20.42 16.99
N GLY A 267 12.70 19.37 17.76
CA GLY A 267 11.59 18.43 17.66
C GLY A 267 11.80 17.32 16.61
N ILE A 268 10.85 16.37 16.59
CA ILE A 268 10.84 15.27 15.63
C ILE A 268 10.28 15.80 14.31
N ARG A 269 11.07 15.69 13.25
CA ARG A 269 10.71 16.21 11.92
C ARG A 269 9.46 15.50 11.39
N PHE A 270 8.51 16.30 10.90
CA PHE A 270 7.27 15.82 10.26
C PHE A 270 6.35 14.96 11.14
N GLN A 271 6.53 14.92 12.47
CA GLN A 271 5.68 14.09 13.33
C GLN A 271 4.19 14.43 13.20
N ALA A 272 3.84 15.71 13.11
CA ALA A 272 2.46 16.14 12.95
C ALA A 272 1.89 15.69 11.59
N ASP A 273 2.66 15.81 10.52
CA ASP A 273 2.24 15.41 9.17
C ASP A 273 2.06 13.89 9.07
N VAL A 274 3.02 13.13 9.63
CA VAL A 274 2.95 11.66 9.70
C VAL A 274 1.76 11.23 10.57
N GLN A 275 1.43 11.98 11.64
CA GLN A 275 0.27 11.69 12.48
C GLN A 275 -1.05 11.87 11.71
N VAL A 276 -1.19 12.91 10.89
CA VAL A 276 -2.39 13.11 10.04
C VAL A 276 -2.59 11.91 9.10
N TYR A 277 -1.50 11.41 8.50
CA TYR A 277 -1.56 10.20 7.67
C TYR A 277 -1.91 8.95 8.48
N ALA A 278 -1.27 8.75 9.64
CA ALA A 278 -1.55 7.62 10.52
C ALA A 278 -3.01 7.60 10.99
N ASP A 279 -3.59 8.78 11.28
CA ASP A 279 -5.00 8.92 11.63
C ASP A 279 -5.93 8.55 10.46
N ALA A 280 -5.56 8.94 9.23
CA ALA A 280 -6.31 8.56 8.03
C ALA A 280 -6.27 7.05 7.80
N LEU A 281 -5.07 6.42 7.86
CA LEU A 281 -4.92 4.97 7.77
C LEU A 281 -5.65 4.24 8.91
N GLY A 282 -5.61 4.79 10.13
CA GLY A 282 -6.31 4.25 11.29
C GLY A 282 -7.83 4.23 11.09
N ARG A 283 -8.42 5.30 10.57
CA ARG A 283 -9.85 5.33 10.22
C ARG A 283 -10.19 4.25 9.19
N MET A 284 -9.41 4.15 8.13
CA MET A 284 -9.60 3.11 7.10
C MET A 284 -9.47 1.70 7.69
N ALA A 285 -8.50 1.45 8.58
CA ALA A 285 -8.34 0.17 9.26
C ALA A 285 -9.48 -0.15 10.24
N MET A 286 -10.17 0.85 10.77
CA MET A 286 -11.39 0.66 11.56
C MET A 286 -12.60 0.29 10.68
N GLU A 287 -12.76 0.94 9.53
CA GLU A 287 -13.86 0.70 8.58
C GLU A 287 -13.65 -0.60 7.80
N HIS A 288 -12.42 -0.89 7.38
CA HIS A 288 -12.02 -2.04 6.56
C HIS A 288 -10.92 -2.86 7.25
N PRO A 289 -11.23 -3.54 8.36
CA PRO A 289 -10.22 -4.10 9.27
C PRO A 289 -9.38 -5.23 8.69
N TYR A 290 -9.77 -5.79 7.57
CA TYR A 290 -9.02 -6.88 6.91
C TYR A 290 -8.26 -6.41 5.66
N ASP A 291 -8.37 -5.13 5.31
CA ASP A 291 -7.67 -4.56 4.16
C ASP A 291 -6.31 -3.95 4.54
N CYS A 292 -5.93 -3.92 5.82
CA CYS A 292 -4.67 -3.39 6.32
C CYS A 292 -3.63 -4.52 6.44
N PHE A 293 -2.65 -4.56 5.51
CA PHE A 293 -1.67 -5.65 5.38
C PHE A 293 -0.33 -5.31 6.03
N LEU A 294 -0.37 -4.84 7.28
CA LEU A 294 0.83 -4.62 8.09
C LEU A 294 1.34 -5.96 8.62
N PHE A 295 2.24 -6.60 7.87
CA PHE A 295 2.92 -7.84 8.24
C PHE A 295 4.30 -7.60 8.86
N GLU A 296 4.60 -6.38 9.25
CA GLU A 296 5.73 -5.98 10.07
C GLU A 296 5.21 -5.37 11.35
N ASP A 297 5.96 -5.53 12.44
CA ASP A 297 5.59 -4.88 13.69
C ASP A 297 5.99 -3.40 13.63
N ALA A 298 5.03 -2.55 13.28
CA ALA A 298 5.21 -1.10 13.25
C ALA A 298 5.30 -0.50 14.66
N TRP A 299 5.00 -1.28 15.70
CA TRP A 299 5.00 -0.85 17.12
C TRP A 299 6.24 -1.33 17.88
N GLU A 300 7.13 -2.11 17.24
CA GLU A 300 8.40 -2.49 17.82
C GLU A 300 9.30 -1.26 17.95
N ASP A 301 9.85 -1.03 19.13
CA ASP A 301 10.84 0.04 19.36
C ASP A 301 12.06 -0.21 18.49
N ARG A 302 12.25 0.64 17.51
CA ARG A 302 13.44 0.67 16.65
C ARG A 302 14.43 1.67 17.26
N ALA A 303 15.12 1.23 18.32
CA ALA A 303 16.19 1.99 18.97
C ALA A 303 17.47 2.01 18.11
#